data_db5e695407f208625f1e3c9a4e06a8c8
#
_entry.id   db5e695407f208625f1e3c9a4e06a8c8
#
_cell.length_a   1.000
_cell.length_b   1.000
_cell.length_c   1.000
_cell.angle_alpha   90.00
_cell.angle_beta   90.00
_cell.angle_gamma   90.00
#
_symmetry.space_group_name_H-M   'P 1'
#
loop_
_entity.id
_entity.type
_entity.pdbx_description
1 polymer ?
#
loop_
_entity_poly.entity_id
_entity_poly.type
_entity_poly.pdbx_seq_one_letter_code
_entity_poly.pdbx_strand_id
1 'polypeptide(L)'
;LTGQQLKNPLLRMAFSRLRQIGDLRGKYLRDLDTIHGGRRTRSEKFEALAKASEQMLLRLDLATGVLGWLDVERGQYFLNTQCGIAEDCEMSPASLNRLMHSLDLAGYVYRRIEKVRLDEKDEAGLNLVRTRVLVRFTEKFFADLGVRYLWFRAKKAAVKRRDKELRVVSGLRAARQEKASLEAFRRQQSRNNWERSEARKAAHAHGQHETLNPTYRSPAGLKPPLEPDRGPGGVGESMARLLRNVQVKKDTPTN
;
A
#
# COMPACT_ATOMS: atom_id res chain seq x y z
N LEU A 1 -12.05 -0.60 -24.51
CA LEU A 1 -12.17 0.49 -23.50
C LEU A 1 -13.63 0.68 -23.12
N THR A 2 -13.92 0.69 -21.81
CA THR A 2 -15.29 0.93 -21.30
C THR A 2 -15.67 2.40 -21.47
N GLY A 3 -17.01 2.68 -21.50
CA GLY A 3 -17.50 4.05 -21.61
C GLY A 3 -17.00 5.00 -20.52
N GLN A 4 -16.73 4.48 -19.31
CA GLN A 4 -16.14 5.28 -18.22
C GLN A 4 -14.65 5.62 -18.46
N GLN A 5 -13.89 4.70 -19.03
CA GLN A 5 -12.48 4.93 -19.37
C GLN A 5 -12.33 5.94 -20.51
N LEU A 6 -13.24 5.90 -21.49
CA LEU A 6 -13.30 6.88 -22.59
C LEU A 6 -13.69 8.29 -22.14
N LYS A 7 -14.27 8.45 -20.93
CA LYS A 7 -14.46 9.79 -20.32
C LYS A 7 -13.15 10.46 -19.97
N ASN A 8 -12.06 9.69 -19.76
CA ASN A 8 -10.74 10.28 -19.55
C ASN A 8 -10.17 10.78 -20.88
N PRO A 9 -9.98 12.09 -21.06
CA PRO A 9 -9.53 12.67 -22.33
C PRO A 9 -8.14 12.17 -22.74
N LEU A 10 -7.25 11.83 -21.78
CA LEU A 10 -5.96 11.22 -22.08
C LEU A 10 -6.14 9.86 -22.75
N LEU A 11 -6.91 8.95 -22.14
CA LEU A 11 -7.09 7.59 -22.65
C LEU A 11 -7.77 7.60 -24.02
N ARG A 12 -8.82 8.43 -24.18
CA ARG A 12 -9.53 8.59 -25.45
C ARG A 12 -8.61 9.06 -26.56
N MET A 13 -7.83 10.13 -26.31
CA MET A 13 -6.94 10.72 -27.30
C MET A 13 -5.74 9.80 -27.63
N ALA A 14 -5.14 9.20 -26.60
CA ALA A 14 -4.04 8.27 -26.77
C ALA A 14 -4.48 7.04 -27.55
N PHE A 15 -5.64 6.46 -27.22
CA PHE A 15 -6.19 5.30 -27.91
C PHE A 15 -6.49 5.59 -29.37
N SER A 16 -7.16 6.72 -29.67
CA SER A 16 -7.46 7.12 -31.05
C SER A 16 -6.19 7.25 -31.92
N ARG A 17 -5.12 7.85 -31.38
CA ARG A 17 -3.84 8.01 -32.09
C ARG A 17 -3.07 6.71 -32.25
N LEU A 18 -3.06 5.89 -31.20
CA LEU A 18 -2.37 4.59 -31.24
C LEU A 18 -3.07 3.59 -32.17
N ARG A 19 -4.42 3.61 -32.25
CA ARG A 19 -5.16 2.77 -33.18
C ARG A 19 -4.82 3.08 -34.64
N GLN A 20 -4.53 4.33 -34.95
CA GLN A 20 -4.18 4.79 -36.30
C GLN A 20 -2.66 5.00 -36.46
N ILE A 21 -1.84 4.44 -35.59
CA ILE A 21 -0.40 4.76 -35.56
C ILE A 21 0.31 4.32 -36.85
N GLY A 22 -0.18 3.28 -37.51
CA GLY A 22 0.32 2.83 -38.83
C GLY A 22 0.20 3.91 -39.87
N ASP A 23 -0.98 4.55 -39.97
CA ASP A 23 -1.29 5.60 -40.93
C ASP A 23 -0.61 6.93 -40.56
N LEU A 24 -0.42 7.16 -39.26
CA LEU A 24 0.19 8.37 -38.70
C LEU A 24 1.69 8.20 -38.45
N ARG A 25 2.30 7.24 -39.11
CA ARG A 25 3.73 6.95 -39.03
C ARG A 25 4.56 8.19 -39.43
N GLY A 26 5.62 8.48 -38.64
CA GLY A 26 6.44 9.68 -38.82
C GLY A 26 5.85 10.96 -38.22
N LYS A 27 4.56 10.96 -37.85
CA LYS A 27 3.93 12.07 -37.11
C LYS A 27 4.04 11.86 -35.61
N TYR A 28 3.75 10.65 -35.15
CA TYR A 28 3.82 10.26 -33.75
C TYR A 28 4.86 9.17 -33.53
N LEU A 29 5.42 9.08 -32.33
CA LEU A 29 6.40 8.08 -31.92
C LEU A 29 7.56 7.92 -32.94
N ARG A 30 8.11 9.03 -33.39
CA ARG A 30 9.11 9.10 -34.49
C ARG A 30 10.34 8.26 -34.21
N ASP A 31 10.81 8.24 -32.95
CA ASP A 31 12.03 7.51 -32.59
C ASP A 31 11.88 6.00 -32.71
N LEU A 32 10.63 5.50 -32.75
CA LEU A 32 10.40 4.08 -33.06
C LEU A 32 10.84 3.71 -34.48
N ASP A 33 10.80 4.66 -35.41
CA ASP A 33 11.25 4.45 -36.79
C ASP A 33 12.78 4.44 -36.92
N THR A 34 13.51 5.04 -35.98
CA THR A 34 14.97 5.28 -36.09
C THR A 34 15.81 4.36 -35.22
N ILE A 35 15.20 3.44 -34.46
CA ILE A 35 15.90 2.52 -33.54
C ILE A 35 16.94 1.61 -34.23
N HIS A 36 16.87 1.45 -35.54
CA HIS A 36 17.73 0.54 -36.31
C HIS A 36 18.79 1.29 -37.15
N GLY A 37 19.22 2.50 -36.73
CA GLY A 37 20.33 3.21 -37.33
C GLY A 37 20.19 3.45 -38.84
N GLY A 38 19.24 4.28 -39.27
CA GLY A 38 18.98 4.61 -40.66
C GLY A 38 18.05 3.65 -41.41
N ARG A 39 17.79 2.46 -40.91
CA ARG A 39 16.78 1.56 -41.49
C ARG A 39 15.43 1.79 -40.80
N ARG A 40 14.40 2.06 -41.59
CA ARG A 40 13.05 2.24 -41.07
C ARG A 40 12.52 0.96 -40.44
N THR A 41 11.83 1.11 -39.32
CA THR A 41 11.15 0.02 -38.64
C THR A 41 10.03 -0.53 -39.53
N ARG A 42 9.82 -1.86 -39.53
CA ARG A 42 8.78 -2.51 -40.32
C ARG A 42 7.39 -2.10 -39.84
N SER A 43 6.41 -2.03 -40.78
CA SER A 43 5.00 -1.68 -40.51
C SER A 43 4.34 -2.59 -39.48
N GLU A 44 4.68 -3.87 -39.51
CA GLU A 44 4.16 -4.89 -38.59
C GLU A 44 4.32 -4.53 -37.10
N LYS A 45 5.36 -3.72 -36.73
CA LYS A 45 5.53 -3.24 -35.37
C LYS A 45 4.50 -2.17 -34.99
N PHE A 46 4.14 -1.32 -35.94
CA PHE A 46 3.10 -0.30 -35.71
C PHE A 46 1.72 -0.95 -35.62
N GLU A 47 1.48 -1.96 -36.44
CA GLU A 47 0.26 -2.79 -36.37
C GLU A 47 0.17 -3.53 -35.01
N ALA A 48 1.29 -4.14 -34.58
CA ALA A 48 1.39 -4.76 -33.27
C ALA A 48 1.16 -3.75 -32.12
N LEU A 49 1.69 -2.52 -32.27
CA LEU A 49 1.45 -1.45 -31.30
C LEU A 49 -0.02 -1.00 -31.27
N ALA A 50 -0.64 -0.86 -32.45
CA ALA A 50 -2.06 -0.53 -32.56
C ALA A 50 -2.91 -1.59 -31.86
N LYS A 51 -2.63 -2.88 -32.14
CA LYS A 51 -3.34 -4.03 -31.54
C LYS A 51 -3.15 -4.10 -30.01
N ALA A 52 -1.94 -3.89 -29.51
CA ALA A 52 -1.64 -3.92 -28.06
C ALA A 52 -2.11 -2.66 -27.31
N SER A 53 -2.38 -1.56 -28.02
CA SER A 53 -2.62 -0.24 -27.43
C SER A 53 -3.77 -0.22 -26.43
N GLU A 54 -4.87 -0.91 -26.74
CA GLU A 54 -6.05 -0.95 -25.86
C GLU A 54 -5.71 -1.58 -24.53
N GLN A 55 -5.11 -2.75 -24.56
CA GLN A 55 -4.78 -3.50 -23.35
C GLN A 55 -3.69 -2.82 -22.53
N MET A 56 -2.73 -2.16 -23.16
CA MET A 56 -1.73 -1.36 -22.47
C MET A 56 -2.35 -0.16 -21.77
N LEU A 57 -3.27 0.57 -22.41
CA LEU A 57 -3.95 1.72 -21.82
C LEU A 57 -4.92 1.32 -20.70
N LEU A 58 -5.59 0.17 -20.83
CA LEU A 58 -6.47 -0.39 -19.80
C LEU A 58 -5.73 -0.71 -18.49
N ARG A 59 -4.51 -1.22 -18.62
CA ARG A 59 -3.68 -1.65 -17.50
C ARG A 59 -2.71 -0.59 -17.00
N LEU A 60 -2.76 0.60 -17.61
CA LEU A 60 -1.89 1.71 -17.25
C LEU A 60 -2.33 2.34 -15.93
N ASP A 61 -1.50 2.22 -14.91
CA ASP A 61 -1.64 3.02 -13.71
C ASP A 61 -1.21 4.46 -13.96
N LEU A 62 -2.18 5.35 -14.02
CA LEU A 62 -1.94 6.77 -14.33
C LEU A 62 -1.08 7.50 -13.30
N ALA A 63 -1.00 7.04 -12.06
CA ALA A 63 -0.20 7.69 -11.03
C ALA A 63 1.31 7.40 -11.19
N THR A 64 1.66 6.17 -11.58
CA THR A 64 3.05 5.73 -11.71
C THR A 64 3.54 5.62 -13.16
N GLY A 65 2.62 5.44 -14.10
CA GLY A 65 2.92 5.11 -15.50
C GLY A 65 3.28 3.64 -15.72
N VAL A 66 3.09 2.78 -14.73
CA VAL A 66 3.42 1.35 -14.80
C VAL A 66 2.22 0.55 -15.27
N LEU A 67 2.47 -0.54 -16.01
CA LEU A 67 1.45 -1.53 -16.34
C LEU A 67 1.18 -2.42 -15.12
N GLY A 68 0.15 -2.07 -14.38
CA GLY A 68 -0.20 -2.72 -13.13
C GLY A 68 -1.22 -1.92 -12.32
N TRP A 69 -1.49 -2.37 -11.13
CA TRP A 69 -2.42 -1.71 -10.22
C TRP A 69 -1.98 -1.87 -8.76
N LEU A 70 -2.33 -0.90 -7.94
CA LEU A 70 -2.06 -0.91 -6.51
C LEU A 70 -3.30 -1.41 -5.78
N ASP A 71 -3.14 -2.51 -5.04
CA ASP A 71 -4.10 -2.90 -4.01
C ASP A 71 -3.85 -2.03 -2.76
N VAL A 72 -4.69 -1.03 -2.57
CA VAL A 72 -4.55 -0.06 -1.48
C VAL A 72 -4.80 -0.74 -0.12
N GLU A 73 -5.69 -1.74 -0.07
CA GLU A 73 -6.02 -2.45 1.16
C GLU A 73 -4.85 -3.31 1.64
N ARG A 74 -4.19 -4.02 0.73
CA ARG A 74 -3.04 -4.87 1.04
C ARG A 74 -1.73 -4.09 1.04
N GLY A 75 -1.69 -2.93 0.37
CA GLY A 75 -0.47 -2.13 0.17
C GLY A 75 0.51 -2.79 -0.81
N GLN A 76 0.01 -3.67 -1.67
CA GLN A 76 0.82 -4.41 -2.64
C GLN A 76 0.56 -3.92 -4.05
N TYR A 77 1.63 -3.84 -4.84
CA TYR A 77 1.54 -3.47 -6.24
C TYR A 77 1.59 -4.73 -7.12
N PHE A 78 0.57 -4.91 -7.94
CA PHE A 78 0.46 -6.04 -8.87
C PHE A 78 0.87 -5.60 -10.27
N LEU A 79 1.92 -6.23 -10.80
CA LEU A 79 2.38 -6.02 -12.17
C LEU A 79 1.58 -6.92 -13.13
N ASN A 80 1.15 -6.37 -14.25
CA ASN A 80 0.56 -7.15 -15.31
C ASN A 80 1.65 -7.94 -16.06
N THR A 81 1.40 -9.21 -16.29
CA THR A 81 2.32 -10.08 -17.04
C THR A 81 2.25 -9.78 -18.52
N GLN A 82 3.39 -9.87 -19.22
CA GLN A 82 3.40 -9.71 -20.68
C GLN A 82 2.60 -10.81 -21.38
N CYS A 83 2.60 -12.04 -20.83
CA CYS A 83 1.78 -13.13 -21.38
C CYS A 83 0.29 -12.79 -21.33
N GLY A 84 -0.24 -12.34 -20.17
CA GLY A 84 -1.65 -11.97 -20.09
C GLY A 84 -2.04 -10.79 -20.99
N ILE A 85 -1.13 -9.82 -21.18
CA ILE A 85 -1.38 -8.73 -22.15
C ILE A 85 -1.39 -9.28 -23.58
N ALA A 86 -0.48 -10.21 -23.90
CA ALA A 86 -0.39 -10.81 -25.24
C ALA A 86 -1.64 -11.64 -25.56
N GLU A 87 -2.11 -12.45 -24.61
CA GLU A 87 -3.34 -13.25 -24.72
C GLU A 87 -4.55 -12.36 -25.02
N ASP A 88 -4.72 -11.30 -24.22
CA ASP A 88 -5.86 -10.38 -24.41
C ASP A 88 -5.77 -9.54 -25.70
N CYS A 89 -4.58 -9.41 -26.28
CA CYS A 89 -4.37 -8.78 -27.58
C CYS A 89 -4.39 -9.79 -28.73
N GLU A 90 -4.62 -11.07 -28.47
CA GLU A 90 -4.49 -12.17 -29.45
C GLU A 90 -3.16 -12.12 -30.22
N MET A 91 -2.07 -11.89 -29.48
CA MET A 91 -0.70 -11.83 -30.00
C MET A 91 0.14 -12.91 -29.34
N SER A 92 1.20 -13.36 -30.04
CA SER A 92 2.16 -14.22 -29.36
C SER A 92 2.96 -13.44 -28.31
N PRO A 93 3.28 -14.04 -27.15
CA PRO A 93 4.12 -13.42 -26.13
C PRO A 93 5.47 -12.93 -26.66
N ALA A 94 6.04 -13.67 -27.63
CA ALA A 94 7.28 -13.29 -28.29
C ALA A 94 7.14 -12.01 -29.13
N SER A 95 6.00 -11.83 -29.82
CA SER A 95 5.73 -10.59 -30.58
C SER A 95 5.56 -9.40 -29.68
N LEU A 96 4.81 -9.53 -28.58
CA LEU A 96 4.67 -8.47 -27.60
C LEU A 96 6.01 -8.12 -26.93
N ASN A 97 6.82 -9.13 -26.57
CA ASN A 97 8.15 -8.89 -26.00
C ASN A 97 9.07 -8.11 -26.96
N ARG A 98 9.06 -8.47 -28.26
CA ARG A 98 9.80 -7.73 -29.31
C ARG A 98 9.31 -6.30 -29.47
N LEU A 99 7.99 -6.08 -29.41
CA LEU A 99 7.41 -4.73 -29.41
C LEU A 99 7.89 -3.92 -28.20
N MET A 100 7.77 -4.49 -26.99
CA MET A 100 8.21 -3.82 -25.76
C MET A 100 9.70 -3.50 -25.76
N HIS A 101 10.53 -4.40 -26.32
CA HIS A 101 11.95 -4.13 -26.48
C HIS A 101 12.22 -2.98 -27.44
N SER A 102 11.48 -2.89 -28.53
CA SER A 102 11.61 -1.76 -29.48
C SER A 102 11.18 -0.43 -28.87
N LEU A 103 10.12 -0.43 -28.07
CA LEU A 103 9.67 0.75 -27.33
C LEU A 103 10.68 1.18 -26.25
N ASP A 104 11.38 0.23 -25.64
CA ASP A 104 12.45 0.46 -24.66
C ASP A 104 13.68 1.10 -25.34
N LEU A 105 14.13 0.55 -26.49
CA LEU A 105 15.20 1.12 -27.29
C LEU A 105 14.89 2.56 -27.77
N ALA A 106 13.65 2.85 -28.11
CA ALA A 106 13.20 4.19 -28.48
C ALA A 106 13.06 5.13 -27.27
N GLY A 107 13.21 4.62 -26.04
CA GLY A 107 13.05 5.38 -24.80
C GLY A 107 11.60 5.71 -24.44
N TYR A 108 10.62 5.06 -25.07
CA TYR A 108 9.19 5.25 -24.79
C TYR A 108 8.70 4.47 -23.59
N VAL A 109 9.38 3.36 -23.28
CA VAL A 109 9.10 2.48 -22.15
C VAL A 109 10.40 2.22 -21.41
N TYR A 110 10.34 2.15 -20.10
CA TYR A 110 11.40 1.62 -19.26
C TYR A 110 11.02 0.22 -18.83
N ARG A 111 11.92 -0.74 -19.05
CA ARG A 111 11.74 -2.14 -18.68
C ARG A 111 12.77 -2.57 -17.64
N ARG A 112 12.28 -3.17 -16.57
CA ARG A 112 13.14 -3.84 -15.60
C ARG A 112 12.73 -5.30 -15.48
N ILE A 113 13.65 -6.18 -15.77
CA ILE A 113 13.44 -7.64 -15.68
C ILE A 113 14.08 -8.11 -14.38
N GLU A 114 13.24 -8.68 -13.51
CA GLU A 114 13.69 -9.31 -12.28
C GLU A 114 13.47 -10.81 -12.36
N LYS A 115 14.52 -11.57 -12.12
CA LYS A 115 14.47 -13.03 -11.99
C LYS A 115 14.41 -13.39 -10.51
N VAL A 116 13.30 -13.91 -10.05
CA VAL A 116 13.11 -14.38 -8.67
C VAL A 116 13.21 -15.91 -8.68
N ARG A 117 14.19 -16.43 -7.95
CA ARG A 117 14.27 -17.88 -7.70
C ARG A 117 13.15 -18.26 -6.75
N LEU A 118 12.40 -19.27 -7.08
CA LEU A 118 11.40 -19.88 -6.21
C LEU A 118 12.06 -21.04 -5.46
N ASP A 119 11.57 -21.32 -4.26
CA ASP A 119 12.01 -22.49 -3.48
C ASP A 119 11.48 -23.81 -4.07
N GLU A 120 10.49 -23.70 -4.98
CA GLU A 120 9.94 -24.83 -5.74
C GLU A 120 10.94 -25.27 -6.80
N LYS A 121 11.13 -26.58 -6.90
CA LYS A 121 11.98 -27.23 -7.91
C LYS A 121 11.11 -27.82 -9.01
N ASP A 122 11.63 -27.82 -10.22
CA ASP A 122 11.03 -28.53 -11.33
C ASP A 122 11.28 -30.06 -11.22
N GLU A 123 10.72 -30.84 -12.16
CA GLU A 123 10.89 -32.29 -12.21
C GLU A 123 12.36 -32.71 -12.36
N ALA A 124 13.21 -31.82 -12.87
CA ALA A 124 14.64 -32.01 -13.02
C ALA A 124 15.45 -31.60 -11.79
N GLY A 125 14.79 -31.16 -10.70
CA GLY A 125 15.43 -30.73 -9.45
C GLY A 125 16.04 -29.33 -9.49
N LEU A 126 15.81 -28.56 -10.58
CA LEU A 126 16.27 -27.18 -10.72
C LEU A 126 15.26 -26.21 -10.07
N ASN A 127 15.75 -25.17 -9.45
CA ASN A 127 14.89 -24.15 -8.86
C ASN A 127 14.12 -23.41 -9.95
N LEU A 128 12.79 -23.35 -9.81
CA LEU A 128 11.96 -22.57 -10.69
C LEU A 128 12.32 -21.09 -10.61
N VAL A 129 12.42 -20.45 -11.77
CA VAL A 129 12.71 -19.02 -11.88
C VAL A 129 11.50 -18.30 -12.43
N ARG A 130 10.88 -17.48 -11.58
CA ARG A 130 9.80 -16.58 -11.99
C ARG A 130 10.38 -15.27 -12.50
N THR A 131 10.13 -14.95 -13.75
CA THR A 131 10.51 -13.66 -14.32
C THR A 131 9.39 -12.64 -14.11
N ARG A 132 9.70 -11.56 -13.41
CA ARG A 132 8.81 -10.39 -13.30
C ARG A 132 9.36 -9.28 -14.18
N VAL A 133 8.51 -8.68 -14.98
CA VAL A 133 8.87 -7.56 -15.84
C VAL A 133 8.06 -6.33 -15.44
N LEU A 134 8.76 -5.34 -14.92
CA LEU A 134 8.19 -4.02 -14.71
C LEU A 134 8.26 -3.25 -16.02
N VAL A 135 7.11 -2.80 -16.50
CA VAL A 135 6.99 -1.98 -17.70
C VAL A 135 6.40 -0.64 -17.31
N ARG A 136 7.15 0.44 -17.54
CA ARG A 136 6.72 1.81 -17.22
C ARG A 136 6.80 2.68 -18.46
N PHE A 137 5.70 3.34 -18.81
CA PHE A 137 5.70 4.36 -19.85
C PHE A 137 6.42 5.63 -19.40
N THR A 138 7.25 6.16 -20.28
CA THR A 138 7.99 7.41 -20.05
C THR A 138 7.14 8.62 -20.43
N GLU A 139 7.53 9.80 -19.96
CA GLU A 139 6.92 11.06 -20.39
C GLU A 139 7.07 11.28 -21.90
N LYS A 140 8.22 10.87 -22.47
CA LYS A 140 8.53 10.95 -23.90
C LYS A 140 7.47 10.26 -24.75
N PHE A 141 6.96 9.09 -24.33
CA PHE A 141 5.87 8.40 -25.03
C PHE A 141 4.64 9.30 -25.21
N PHE A 142 4.20 9.95 -24.14
CA PHE A 142 3.01 10.82 -24.18
C PHE A 142 3.30 12.16 -24.87
N ALA A 143 4.54 12.64 -24.82
CA ALA A 143 4.97 13.85 -25.53
C ALA A 143 4.95 13.62 -27.03
N ASP A 144 5.57 12.55 -27.51
CA ASP A 144 5.65 12.22 -28.93
C ASP A 144 4.32 11.73 -29.49
N LEU A 145 3.45 11.18 -28.63
CA LEU A 145 2.06 10.92 -28.96
C LEU A 145 1.21 12.20 -29.01
N GLY A 146 1.78 13.37 -28.63
CA GLY A 146 1.11 14.68 -28.63
C GLY A 146 0.05 14.86 -27.53
N VAL A 147 0.09 14.06 -26.45
CA VAL A 147 -0.85 14.11 -25.33
C VAL A 147 -0.19 14.47 -23.99
N ARG A 148 0.99 15.08 -24.02
CA ARG A 148 1.81 15.42 -22.86
C ARG A 148 1.03 16.19 -21.79
N TYR A 149 0.28 17.23 -22.17
CA TYR A 149 -0.50 18.04 -21.23
C TYR A 149 -1.59 17.22 -20.54
N LEU A 150 -2.31 16.39 -21.31
CA LEU A 150 -3.35 15.50 -20.77
C LEU A 150 -2.76 14.47 -19.82
N TRP A 151 -1.55 13.97 -20.12
CA TRP A 151 -0.81 13.06 -19.25
C TRP A 151 -0.50 13.69 -17.90
N PHE A 152 0.09 14.89 -17.86
CA PHE A 152 0.39 15.55 -16.60
C PHE A 152 -0.87 15.81 -15.75
N ARG A 153 -1.94 16.28 -16.41
CA ARG A 153 -3.21 16.52 -15.74
C ARG A 153 -3.80 15.23 -15.16
N ALA A 154 -3.83 14.16 -15.92
CA ALA A 154 -4.34 12.86 -15.50
C ALA A 154 -3.49 12.25 -14.37
N LYS A 155 -2.15 12.31 -14.51
CA LYS A 155 -1.19 11.85 -13.50
C LYS A 155 -1.38 12.58 -12.17
N LYS A 156 -1.43 13.92 -12.19
CA LYS A 156 -1.64 14.73 -10.98
C LYS A 156 -2.96 14.38 -10.28
N ALA A 157 -4.04 14.19 -11.04
CA ALA A 157 -5.33 13.79 -10.50
C ALA A 157 -5.30 12.36 -9.91
N ALA A 158 -4.62 11.42 -10.58
CA ALA A 158 -4.49 10.04 -10.12
C ALA A 158 -3.64 9.95 -8.84
N VAL A 159 -2.52 10.68 -8.75
CA VAL A 159 -1.68 10.77 -7.55
C VAL A 159 -2.50 11.30 -6.37
N LYS A 160 -3.20 12.45 -6.58
CA LYS A 160 -4.04 13.04 -5.51
C LYS A 160 -5.12 12.07 -5.01
N ARG A 161 -5.76 11.30 -5.91
CA ARG A 161 -6.76 10.30 -5.54
C ARG A 161 -6.13 9.17 -4.73
N ARG A 162 -5.01 8.64 -5.18
CA ARG A 162 -4.24 7.60 -4.49
C ARG A 162 -3.82 8.02 -3.09
N ASP A 163 -3.27 9.22 -2.94
CA ASP A 163 -2.84 9.75 -1.65
C ASP A 163 -4.02 9.86 -0.67
N LYS A 164 -5.19 10.26 -1.17
CA LYS A 164 -6.42 10.29 -0.38
C LYS A 164 -6.83 8.89 0.08
N GLU A 165 -6.84 7.91 -0.82
CA GLU A 165 -7.17 6.53 -0.53
C GLU A 165 -6.19 5.90 0.48
N LEU A 166 -4.89 6.11 0.29
CA LEU A 166 -3.85 5.63 1.20
C LEU A 166 -3.98 6.24 2.61
N ARG A 167 -4.31 7.52 2.73
CA ARG A 167 -4.55 8.16 4.03
C ARG A 167 -5.75 7.55 4.75
N VAL A 168 -6.84 7.27 4.04
CA VAL A 168 -8.02 6.62 4.63
C VAL A 168 -7.66 5.22 5.14
N VAL A 169 -6.99 4.42 4.31
CA VAL A 169 -6.62 3.05 4.69
C VAL A 169 -5.61 3.04 5.84
N SER A 170 -4.60 3.93 5.82
CA SER A 170 -3.64 4.05 6.92
C SER A 170 -4.31 4.47 8.23
N GLY A 171 -5.28 5.40 8.18
CA GLY A 171 -6.08 5.78 9.35
C GLY A 171 -6.91 4.63 9.90
N LEU A 172 -7.56 3.85 9.03
CA LEU A 172 -8.32 2.67 9.45
C LEU A 172 -7.42 1.58 10.06
N ARG A 173 -6.21 1.38 9.51
CA ARG A 173 -5.23 0.44 10.08
C ARG A 173 -4.74 0.89 11.45
N ALA A 174 -4.40 2.17 11.59
CA ALA A 174 -3.99 2.74 12.87
C ALA A 174 -5.09 2.59 13.93
N ALA A 175 -6.35 2.90 13.59
CA ALA A 175 -7.48 2.73 14.50
C ALA A 175 -7.73 1.26 14.90
N ARG A 176 -7.55 0.31 13.98
CA ARG A 176 -7.63 -1.15 14.29
C ARG A 176 -6.51 -1.58 15.23
N GLN A 177 -5.29 -1.13 14.97
CA GLN A 177 -4.12 -1.44 15.80
C GLN A 177 -4.27 -0.87 17.20
N GLU A 178 -4.77 0.35 17.33
CA GLU A 178 -5.04 0.99 18.61
C GLU A 178 -6.10 0.22 19.40
N LYS A 179 -7.22 -0.17 18.79
CA LYS A 179 -8.23 -1.01 19.42
C LYS A 179 -7.64 -2.35 19.90
N ALA A 180 -6.86 -3.02 19.05
CA ALA A 180 -6.22 -4.30 19.40
C ALA A 180 -5.25 -4.15 20.57
N SER A 181 -4.46 -3.07 20.62
CA SER A 181 -3.54 -2.79 21.73
C SER A 181 -4.28 -2.49 23.04
N LEU A 182 -5.37 -1.73 22.99
CA LEU A 182 -6.22 -1.46 24.16
C LEU A 182 -6.88 -2.73 24.69
N GLU A 183 -7.35 -3.61 23.81
CA GLU A 183 -7.90 -4.90 24.21
C GLU A 183 -6.84 -5.81 24.84
N ALA A 184 -5.64 -5.87 24.25
CA ALA A 184 -4.52 -6.62 24.80
C ALA A 184 -4.14 -6.10 26.20
N PHE A 185 -4.09 -4.79 26.38
CA PHE A 185 -3.83 -4.16 27.68
C PHE A 185 -4.91 -4.50 28.71
N ARG A 186 -6.20 -4.42 28.34
CA ARG A 186 -7.31 -4.82 29.22
C ARG A 186 -7.22 -6.28 29.64
N ARG A 187 -6.90 -7.18 28.70
CA ARG A 187 -6.72 -8.62 28.98
C ARG A 187 -5.54 -8.87 29.92
N GLN A 188 -4.44 -8.13 29.75
CA GLN A 188 -3.28 -8.22 30.64
C GLN A 188 -3.60 -7.70 32.04
N GLN A 189 -4.29 -6.57 32.13
CA GLN A 189 -4.72 -6.01 33.42
C GLN A 189 -5.68 -6.97 34.16
N SER A 190 -6.61 -7.59 33.44
CA SER A 190 -7.52 -8.60 34.01
C SER A 190 -6.76 -9.81 34.53
N ARG A 191 -5.77 -10.32 33.79
CA ARG A 191 -4.89 -11.41 34.24
C ARG A 191 -4.11 -11.05 35.50
N ASN A 192 -3.48 -9.88 35.52
CA ASN A 192 -2.73 -9.40 36.68
C ASN A 192 -3.61 -9.23 37.91
N ASN A 193 -4.84 -8.75 37.75
CA ASN A 193 -5.80 -8.62 38.84
C ASN A 193 -6.25 -9.99 39.36
N TRP A 194 -6.47 -10.96 38.46
CA TRP A 194 -6.82 -12.32 38.83
C TRP A 194 -5.66 -12.98 39.60
N GLU A 195 -4.44 -12.91 39.11
CA GLU A 195 -3.25 -13.44 39.80
C GLU A 195 -3.04 -12.83 41.19
N ARG A 196 -3.26 -11.51 41.33
CA ARG A 196 -3.21 -10.84 42.63
C ARG A 196 -4.32 -11.33 43.57
N SER A 197 -5.52 -11.58 43.04
CA SER A 197 -6.62 -12.12 43.86
C SER A 197 -6.34 -13.55 44.33
N GLU A 198 -5.79 -14.39 43.47
CA GLU A 198 -5.38 -15.75 43.81
C GLU A 198 -4.24 -15.77 44.85
N ALA A 199 -3.23 -14.91 44.65
CA ALA A 199 -2.14 -14.75 45.63
C ALA A 199 -2.66 -14.32 47.01
N ARG A 200 -3.64 -13.40 47.07
CA ARG A 200 -4.29 -13.01 48.33
C ARG A 200 -5.06 -14.14 48.96
N LYS A 201 -5.82 -14.92 48.18
CA LYS A 201 -6.56 -16.10 48.70
C LYS A 201 -5.60 -17.16 49.24
N ALA A 202 -4.49 -17.42 48.53
CA ALA A 202 -3.47 -18.36 48.99
C ALA A 202 -2.80 -17.87 50.28
N ALA A 203 -2.47 -16.58 50.40
CA ALA A 203 -1.92 -15.99 51.63
C ALA A 203 -2.90 -16.08 52.80
N HIS A 204 -4.19 -15.84 52.57
CA HIS A 204 -5.21 -16.04 53.61
C HIS A 204 -5.39 -17.51 54.01
N ALA A 205 -5.28 -18.45 53.09
CA ALA A 205 -5.36 -19.90 53.38
C ALA A 205 -4.14 -20.35 54.23
N HIS A 206 -2.96 -19.84 53.97
CA HIS A 206 -1.76 -20.12 54.80
C HIS A 206 -1.80 -19.43 56.17
N GLY A 207 -2.38 -18.23 56.29
CA GLY A 207 -2.47 -17.51 57.56
C GLY A 207 -3.49 -18.09 58.55
N GLN A 208 -4.39 -18.97 58.12
CA GLN A 208 -5.35 -19.62 59.00
C GLN A 208 -4.83 -20.88 59.69
N HIS A 209 -3.64 -21.37 59.32
CA HIS A 209 -3.05 -22.55 59.92
C HIS A 209 -2.10 -22.25 61.10
N GLU A 210 -1.81 -20.96 61.36
CA GLU A 210 -0.81 -20.58 62.37
C GLU A 210 -1.41 -19.94 63.65
N THR A 211 -2.73 -19.87 63.81
CA THR A 211 -3.35 -19.33 65.04
C THR A 211 -4.30 -20.30 65.72
N LEU A 212 -3.73 -21.41 66.22
CA LEU A 212 -4.33 -22.15 67.34
C LEU A 212 -3.35 -22.07 68.53
N ASN A 213 -3.37 -20.93 69.21
CA ASN A 213 -3.06 -20.91 70.66
C ASN A 213 -3.89 -19.81 71.35
N PRO A 214 -4.79 -20.18 72.24
CA PRO A 214 -5.64 -19.22 72.96
C PRO A 214 -4.93 -18.89 74.28
N THR A 215 -4.58 -17.64 74.47
CA THR A 215 -4.58 -16.96 75.77
C THR A 215 -4.01 -15.56 75.60
N TYR A 216 -4.81 -14.54 75.69
CA TYR A 216 -4.67 -13.46 76.64
C TYR A 216 -5.86 -12.50 76.57
N ARG A 217 -6.34 -12.14 77.74
CA ARG A 217 -7.41 -11.22 78.10
C ARG A 217 -7.24 -9.83 77.50
N SER A 218 -8.36 -9.24 77.13
CA SER A 218 -8.54 -7.79 76.89
C SER A 218 -8.29 -6.98 78.15
N PRO A 219 -7.90 -5.73 78.00
CA PRO A 219 -8.63 -4.64 78.66
C PRO A 219 -9.18 -3.61 77.67
N ALA A 220 -10.29 -3.07 78.14
CA ALA A 220 -11.18 -2.18 77.44
C ALA A 220 -10.56 -0.82 77.06
N GLY A 221 -11.07 -0.27 75.97
CA GLY A 221 -11.33 1.14 75.78
C GLY A 221 -10.20 1.94 75.16
N LEU A 222 -10.32 2.14 73.87
CA LEU A 222 -10.00 3.46 73.24
C LEU A 222 -10.54 3.45 71.81
N LYS A 223 -11.54 4.28 71.57
CA LYS A 223 -12.06 4.52 70.21
C LYS A 223 -10.95 5.16 69.36
N PRO A 224 -10.72 4.71 68.09
CA PRO A 224 -9.86 5.42 67.19
C PRO A 224 -10.56 6.69 66.67
N PRO A 225 -9.78 7.76 66.34
CA PRO A 225 -10.31 8.99 65.77
C PRO A 225 -10.93 8.75 64.39
N LEU A 226 -12.03 9.41 64.15
CA LEU A 226 -12.68 9.51 62.85
C LEU A 226 -11.69 10.07 61.81
N GLU A 227 -11.33 9.29 60.82
CA GLU A 227 -10.69 9.81 59.61
C GLU A 227 -11.68 10.68 58.83
N PRO A 228 -11.22 11.83 58.25
CA PRO A 228 -12.09 12.67 57.43
C PRO A 228 -12.39 11.97 56.11
N ASP A 229 -13.67 11.96 55.80
CA ASP A 229 -14.32 11.58 54.55
C ASP A 229 -13.52 12.11 53.32
N ARG A 230 -12.74 11.24 52.67
CA ARG A 230 -12.21 11.49 51.33
C ARG A 230 -13.26 11.02 50.34
N GLY A 231 -14.12 11.98 49.97
CA GLY A 231 -15.01 11.83 48.84
C GLY A 231 -14.27 11.32 47.56
N PRO A 232 -14.98 10.78 46.59
CA PRO A 232 -14.39 10.21 45.39
C PRO A 232 -13.74 11.29 44.53
N GLY A 233 -12.48 11.63 44.85
CA GLY A 233 -11.62 12.53 44.13
C GLY A 233 -11.25 11.89 42.80
N GLY A 234 -11.85 12.43 41.77
CA GLY A 234 -12.06 11.91 40.48
C GLY A 234 -10.82 11.62 39.67
N VAL A 235 -10.97 10.58 38.88
CA VAL A 235 -10.19 10.25 37.68
C VAL A 235 -10.06 11.48 36.74
N GLY A 236 -10.91 12.49 36.89
CA GLY A 236 -10.89 13.75 36.14
C GLY A 236 -9.69 14.66 36.41
N GLU A 237 -9.17 14.68 37.65
CA GLU A 237 -8.05 15.59 37.99
C GLU A 237 -6.71 15.12 37.43
N SER A 238 -6.50 13.81 37.35
CA SER A 238 -5.30 13.22 36.73
C SER A 238 -5.26 13.43 35.22
N MET A 239 -6.42 13.38 34.55
CA MET A 239 -6.55 13.72 33.13
C MET A 239 -6.37 15.22 32.86
N ALA A 240 -6.89 16.08 33.70
CA ALA A 240 -6.72 17.54 33.59
C ALA A 240 -5.25 17.97 33.75
N ARG A 241 -4.46 17.27 34.59
CA ARG A 241 -3.00 17.49 34.72
C ARG A 241 -2.24 17.04 33.50
N LEU A 242 -2.61 15.89 32.88
CA LEU A 242 -1.99 15.41 31.65
C LEU A 242 -2.25 16.33 30.46
N LEU A 243 -3.48 16.84 30.35
CA LEU A 243 -3.83 17.76 29.25
C LEU A 243 -3.12 19.13 29.40
N ARG A 244 -2.92 19.64 30.59
CA ARG A 244 -2.11 20.87 30.84
C ARG A 244 -0.65 20.67 30.44
N ASN A 245 -0.05 19.53 30.73
CA ASN A 245 1.34 19.24 30.36
C ASN A 245 1.56 19.07 28.84
N VAL A 246 0.52 18.70 28.09
CA VAL A 246 0.57 18.62 26.63
C VAL A 246 0.47 20.00 25.97
N GLN A 247 -0.30 20.92 26.55
CA GLN A 247 -0.42 22.29 26.06
C GLN A 247 0.84 23.12 26.29
N VAL A 248 1.51 22.97 27.42
CA VAL A 248 2.77 23.70 27.73
C VAL A 248 3.92 23.32 26.79
N LYS A 249 3.91 22.11 26.19
CA LYS A 249 4.91 21.71 25.20
C LYS A 249 4.68 22.27 23.78
N LYS A 250 3.51 22.86 23.51
CA LYS A 250 3.22 23.45 22.18
C LYS A 250 3.60 24.93 22.07
N ASP A 251 3.84 25.59 23.19
CA ASP A 251 4.05 27.06 23.24
C ASP A 251 5.53 27.44 23.45
N THR A 252 6.48 26.51 23.35
CA THR A 252 7.92 26.84 23.32
C THR A 252 8.34 27.13 21.88
N PRO A 253 8.64 28.39 21.52
CA PRO A 253 9.19 28.71 20.22
C PRO A 253 10.63 28.15 20.14
N THR A 254 10.88 27.34 19.14
CA THR A 254 12.24 26.92 18.73
C THR A 254 12.94 28.14 18.16
N ASN A 255 13.94 28.57 18.85
CA ASN A 255 14.90 29.59 18.40
C ASN A 255 15.97 28.91 17.51
#